data_dc4dd8ea7c192c34c9645fae4ff1a798
#
_entry.id   dc4dd8ea7c192c34c9645fae4ff1a798
#
_cell.length_a   1.000
_cell.length_b   1.000
_cell.length_c   1.000
_cell.angle_alpha   90.00
_cell.angle_beta   90.00
_cell.angle_gamma   90.00
#
_symmetry.space_group_name_H-M   'P 1'
#
loop_
_entity.id
_entity.type
_entity.pdbx_description
1 polymer ?
#
loop_
_entity_poly.entity_id
_entity_poly.type
_entity_poly.pdbx_seq_one_letter_code
_entity_poly.pdbx_strand_id
1 'polypeptide(L)'
;LNVDPGKATNRTVVTFVGHTEAVIEAAFLAIKKAGELIDMSKHKGEHPRMGATDVCPLIPVSGISMEETAEWAVKLASRVGKELGIPVYLYEAAQPDKKRSNLSVIRAGEYEGFFKKIKDPLWQPDFGPAEFDEKRGGTVIGARDFLVAYNINLNTTSTRRANAIAFDVREAGRNVVENGIKINQPGSLKSVKAIGRYIDEYGVAQISMNLTNIQVTPVHIAFDEVCRKADARGVRVT
;
A
#
# COMPACT_ATOMS: atom_id res chain seq x y z
N LEU A 1 16.88 -2.56 11.23
CA LEU A 1 16.27 -1.26 11.55
C LEU A 1 16.56 -0.25 10.46
N ASN A 2 15.53 0.38 9.95
CA ASN A 2 15.64 1.46 8.98
C ASN A 2 14.60 2.53 9.28
N VAL A 3 14.96 3.78 9.07
CA VAL A 3 14.04 4.93 9.10
C VAL A 3 14.24 5.68 7.79
N ASP A 4 13.21 5.65 6.94
CA ASP A 4 13.25 6.20 5.58
C ASP A 4 12.22 7.33 5.42
N PRO A 5 12.63 8.59 5.60
CA PRO A 5 11.75 9.74 5.43
C PRO A 5 11.63 10.12 3.95
N GLY A 6 10.41 10.21 3.45
CA GLY A 6 10.10 10.66 2.11
C GLY A 6 9.55 12.10 2.11
N LYS A 7 10.31 13.06 1.58
CA LYS A 7 9.93 14.48 1.60
C LYS A 7 8.67 14.76 0.76
N ALA A 8 8.64 14.30 -0.49
CA ALA A 8 7.49 14.53 -1.39
C ALA A 8 6.23 13.83 -0.91
N THR A 9 6.38 12.62 -0.36
CA THR A 9 5.26 11.84 0.18
C THR A 9 4.82 12.31 1.57
N ASN A 10 5.65 13.13 2.24
CA ASN A 10 5.49 13.54 3.64
C ASN A 10 5.16 12.33 4.53
N ARG A 11 5.93 11.27 4.36
CA ARG A 11 5.76 9.97 5.03
C ARG A 11 7.11 9.41 5.42
N THR A 12 7.16 8.78 6.58
CA THR A 12 8.34 8.04 7.04
C THR A 12 7.99 6.55 7.12
N VAL A 13 8.84 5.70 6.57
CA VAL A 13 8.77 4.25 6.77
C VAL A 13 9.74 3.86 7.87
N VAL A 14 9.22 3.26 8.93
CA VAL A 14 10.01 2.72 10.04
C VAL A 14 9.97 1.20 9.97
N THR A 15 11.14 0.57 9.84
CA THR A 15 11.27 -0.88 9.75
C THR A 15 12.07 -1.42 10.92
N PHE A 16 11.54 -2.44 11.58
CA PHE A 16 12.23 -3.17 12.65
C PHE A 16 11.90 -4.66 12.58
N VAL A 17 12.76 -5.48 13.18
CA VAL A 17 12.65 -6.94 13.21
C VAL A 17 13.03 -7.43 14.60
N GLY A 18 12.47 -8.55 15.02
CA GLY A 18 12.72 -9.14 16.33
C GLY A 18 11.79 -10.32 16.62
N HIS A 19 11.80 -10.81 17.84
CA HIS A 19 10.83 -11.79 18.31
C HIS A 19 9.43 -11.22 18.32
N THR A 20 8.44 -12.05 18.08
CA THR A 20 7.04 -11.68 17.83
C THR A 20 6.49 -10.72 18.89
N GLU A 21 6.57 -11.07 20.17
CA GLU A 21 6.04 -10.25 21.27
C GLU A 21 6.70 -8.86 21.32
N ALA A 22 8.03 -8.83 21.16
CA ALA A 22 8.79 -7.57 21.17
C ALA A 22 8.43 -6.67 19.97
N VAL A 23 8.23 -7.28 18.80
CA VAL A 23 7.81 -6.55 17.59
C VAL A 23 6.39 -5.98 17.76
N ILE A 24 5.46 -6.76 18.32
CA ILE A 24 4.10 -6.31 18.59
C ILE A 24 4.08 -5.15 19.59
N GLU A 25 4.86 -5.24 20.68
CA GLU A 25 4.98 -4.15 21.64
C GLU A 25 5.60 -2.89 21.02
N ALA A 26 6.68 -3.05 20.25
CA ALA A 26 7.32 -1.94 19.53
C ALA A 26 6.35 -1.29 18.53
N ALA A 27 5.56 -2.07 17.79
CA ALA A 27 4.55 -1.57 16.86
C ALA A 27 3.45 -0.77 17.59
N PHE A 28 2.95 -1.30 18.71
CA PHE A 28 1.98 -0.60 19.54
C PHE A 28 2.50 0.74 20.05
N LEU A 29 3.73 0.76 20.58
CA LEU A 29 4.36 2.00 21.07
C LEU A 29 4.63 3.01 19.95
N ALA A 30 5.03 2.52 18.76
CA ALA A 30 5.22 3.37 17.58
C ALA A 30 3.89 4.01 17.12
N ILE A 31 2.80 3.25 17.05
CA ILE A 31 1.46 3.74 16.72
C ILE A 31 1.00 4.78 17.74
N LYS A 32 1.17 4.49 19.03
CA LYS A 32 0.87 5.43 20.10
C LYS A 32 1.65 6.74 19.93
N LYS A 33 2.96 6.63 19.71
CA LYS A 33 3.84 7.81 19.56
C LYS A 33 3.50 8.63 18.32
N ALA A 34 3.23 7.98 17.20
CA ALA A 34 2.79 8.68 15.99
C ALA A 34 1.48 9.46 16.23
N GLY A 35 0.51 8.86 16.91
CA GLY A 35 -0.76 9.52 17.27
C GLY A 35 -0.60 10.71 18.22
N GLU A 36 0.45 10.73 19.05
CA GLU A 36 0.79 11.88 19.91
C GLU A 36 1.40 13.05 19.11
N LEU A 37 2.29 12.74 18.16
CA LEU A 37 3.15 13.71 17.49
C LEU A 37 2.57 14.24 16.17
N ILE A 38 1.81 13.43 15.43
CA ILE A 38 1.32 13.78 14.11
C ILE A 38 -0.11 14.29 14.21
N ASP A 39 -0.34 15.44 13.57
CA ASP A 39 -1.67 16.05 13.43
C ASP A 39 -2.08 15.98 11.96
N MET A 40 -2.95 15.02 11.65
CA MET A 40 -3.40 14.75 10.29
C MET A 40 -4.20 15.90 9.68
N SER A 41 -4.83 16.74 10.48
CA SER A 41 -5.55 17.93 9.99
C SER A 41 -4.62 18.94 9.31
N LYS A 42 -3.34 18.91 9.66
CA LYS A 42 -2.27 19.78 9.10
C LYS A 42 -1.38 19.06 8.09
N HIS A 43 -1.58 17.73 7.94
CA HIS A 43 -0.71 16.91 7.12
C HIS A 43 -1.15 16.93 5.65
N LYS A 44 -0.19 17.18 4.74
CA LYS A 44 -0.36 17.08 3.29
C LYS A 44 0.83 16.33 2.69
N GLY A 45 0.59 15.54 1.67
CA GLY A 45 1.59 14.78 0.94
C GLY A 45 0.96 14.05 -0.24
N GLU A 46 1.76 13.67 -1.22
CA GLU A 46 1.27 13.03 -2.45
C GLU A 46 0.92 11.54 -2.27
N HIS A 47 1.32 10.94 -1.16
CA HIS A 47 1.04 9.53 -0.91
C HIS A 47 -0.35 9.36 -0.28
N PRO A 48 -1.16 8.38 -0.76
CA PRO A 48 -2.42 8.02 -0.11
C PRO A 48 -2.21 7.68 1.37
N ARG A 49 -3.05 8.23 2.25
CA ARG A 49 -2.96 8.00 3.70
C ARG A 49 -4.35 8.06 4.35
N MET A 50 -4.49 7.42 5.51
CA MET A 50 -5.72 7.45 6.32
C MET A 50 -5.50 8.02 7.71
N GLY A 51 -4.28 8.02 8.23
CA GLY A 51 -3.99 8.48 9.57
C GLY A 51 -2.51 8.62 9.89
N ALA A 52 -2.23 9.04 11.13
CA ALA A 52 -0.89 9.30 11.67
C ALA A 52 0.02 8.07 11.54
N THR A 53 -0.50 6.87 11.86
CA THR A 53 0.06 5.61 11.42
C THR A 53 -0.84 5.07 10.33
N ASP A 54 -0.45 5.29 9.09
CA ASP A 54 -1.28 4.93 7.95
C ASP A 54 -1.45 3.41 7.82
N VAL A 55 -0.34 2.65 7.83
CA VAL A 55 -0.36 1.20 7.74
C VAL A 55 0.74 0.56 8.58
N CYS A 56 0.41 -0.50 9.29
CA CYS A 56 1.34 -1.33 10.07
C CYS A 56 1.28 -2.78 9.57
N PRO A 57 2.10 -3.15 8.58
CA PRO A 57 2.19 -4.52 8.09
C PRO A 57 3.07 -5.37 9.00
N LEU A 58 2.59 -6.55 9.39
CA LEU A 58 3.39 -7.62 9.96
C LEU A 58 3.82 -8.57 8.84
N ILE A 59 5.09 -8.94 8.82
CA ILE A 59 5.69 -9.76 7.76
C ILE A 59 6.42 -10.92 8.42
N PRO A 60 6.02 -12.18 8.16
CA PRO A 60 6.75 -13.35 8.66
C PRO A 60 8.12 -13.42 7.99
N VAL A 61 9.18 -13.51 8.79
CA VAL A 61 10.56 -13.64 8.29
C VAL A 61 11.04 -15.09 8.41
N SER A 62 10.98 -15.67 9.61
CA SER A 62 11.30 -17.05 9.86
C SER A 62 10.70 -17.52 11.19
N GLY A 63 10.43 -18.82 11.33
CA GLY A 63 9.94 -19.43 12.56
C GLY A 63 8.50 -19.08 12.94
N ILE A 64 7.75 -18.48 12.01
CA ILE A 64 6.34 -18.14 12.19
C ILE A 64 5.62 -18.24 10.82
N SER A 65 4.42 -18.76 10.80
CA SER A 65 3.59 -18.85 9.60
C SER A 65 2.85 -17.54 9.31
N MET A 66 2.25 -17.43 8.11
CA MET A 66 1.39 -16.31 7.75
C MET A 66 0.12 -16.27 8.61
N GLU A 67 -0.44 -17.42 8.92
CA GLU A 67 -1.64 -17.59 9.74
C GLU A 67 -1.38 -17.08 11.16
N GLU A 68 -0.29 -17.52 11.78
CA GLU A 68 0.13 -17.05 13.11
C GLU A 68 0.42 -15.56 13.11
N THR A 69 1.06 -15.05 12.03
CA THR A 69 1.32 -13.60 11.87
C THR A 69 0.00 -12.81 11.76
N ALA A 70 -1.00 -13.35 11.06
CA ALA A 70 -2.32 -12.75 10.96
C ALA A 70 -3.03 -12.69 12.33
N GLU A 71 -2.93 -13.74 13.14
CA GLU A 71 -3.46 -13.74 14.52
C GLU A 71 -2.81 -12.65 15.38
N TRP A 72 -1.51 -12.47 15.26
CA TRP A 72 -0.80 -11.40 15.96
C TRP A 72 -1.19 -10.01 15.47
N ALA A 73 -1.46 -9.86 14.16
CA ALA A 73 -2.00 -8.62 13.62
C ALA A 73 -3.38 -8.29 14.19
N VAL A 74 -4.25 -9.28 14.34
CA VAL A 74 -5.57 -9.12 14.97
C VAL A 74 -5.43 -8.72 16.45
N LYS A 75 -4.51 -9.36 17.20
CA LYS A 75 -4.23 -9.00 18.60
C LYS A 75 -3.75 -7.55 18.74
N LEU A 76 -2.80 -7.13 17.88
CA LEU A 76 -2.31 -5.75 17.84
C LEU A 76 -3.44 -4.78 17.50
N ALA A 77 -4.23 -5.07 16.47
CA ALA A 77 -5.36 -4.24 16.04
C ALA A 77 -6.40 -4.06 17.16
N SER A 78 -6.76 -5.15 17.83
CA SER A 78 -7.68 -5.11 18.99
C SER A 78 -7.12 -4.25 20.12
N ARG A 79 -5.83 -4.37 20.43
CA ARG A 79 -5.16 -3.57 21.47
C ARG A 79 -5.14 -2.09 21.10
N VAL A 80 -4.76 -1.75 19.87
CA VAL A 80 -4.75 -0.35 19.37
C VAL A 80 -6.15 0.25 19.45
N GLY A 81 -7.16 -0.47 18.97
CA GLY A 81 -8.53 0.00 19.04
C GLY A 81 -9.03 0.25 20.47
N LYS A 82 -8.72 -0.66 21.40
CA LYS A 82 -9.18 -0.59 22.80
C LYS A 82 -8.40 0.43 23.64
N GLU A 83 -7.06 0.41 23.58
CA GLU A 83 -6.24 1.20 24.49
C GLU A 83 -5.95 2.60 23.94
N LEU A 84 -5.87 2.76 22.62
CA LEU A 84 -5.58 4.06 22.01
C LEU A 84 -6.85 4.75 21.47
N GLY A 85 -7.97 4.04 21.31
CA GLY A 85 -9.20 4.58 20.75
C GLY A 85 -9.03 5.04 19.29
N ILE A 86 -8.19 4.36 18.51
CA ILE A 86 -7.98 4.64 17.10
C ILE A 86 -8.82 3.65 16.28
N PRO A 87 -9.57 4.12 15.26
CA PRO A 87 -10.25 3.22 14.32
C PRO A 87 -9.24 2.35 13.56
N VAL A 88 -9.40 1.03 13.60
CA VAL A 88 -8.48 0.08 12.96
C VAL A 88 -9.20 -0.76 11.93
N TYR A 89 -8.61 -0.87 10.75
CA TYR A 89 -9.05 -1.75 9.66
C TYR A 89 -8.04 -2.87 9.46
N LEU A 90 -8.52 -4.10 9.43
CA LEU A 90 -7.68 -5.25 9.07
C LEU A 90 -7.46 -5.31 7.56
N TYR A 91 -6.31 -5.83 7.11
CA TYR A 91 -6.03 -6.02 5.69
C TYR A 91 -5.21 -7.28 5.40
N GLU A 92 -5.18 -7.65 4.13
CA GLU A 92 -4.49 -8.83 3.57
C GLU A 92 -4.85 -10.11 4.36
N ALA A 93 -3.88 -10.88 4.86
CA ALA A 93 -4.11 -12.16 5.52
C ALA A 93 -4.92 -12.05 6.83
N ALA A 94 -4.87 -10.90 7.51
CA ALA A 94 -5.61 -10.69 8.76
C ALA A 94 -7.10 -10.35 8.53
N GLN A 95 -7.52 -9.97 7.31
CA GLN A 95 -8.90 -9.62 6.99
C GLN A 95 -9.65 -10.82 6.39
N PRO A 96 -10.66 -11.37 7.08
CA PRO A 96 -11.44 -12.51 6.57
C PRO A 96 -12.32 -12.15 5.35
N ASP A 97 -12.83 -10.91 5.30
CA ASP A 97 -13.61 -10.44 4.14
C ASP A 97 -12.70 -10.00 2.99
N LYS A 98 -12.64 -10.82 1.95
CA LYS A 98 -11.81 -10.55 0.76
C LYS A 98 -12.14 -9.25 0.05
N LYS A 99 -13.37 -8.73 0.17
CA LYS A 99 -13.77 -7.43 -0.40
C LYS A 99 -13.14 -6.25 0.34
N ARG A 100 -12.79 -6.46 1.61
CA ARG A 100 -12.19 -5.45 2.50
C ARG A 100 -10.68 -5.66 2.71
N SER A 101 -10.08 -6.73 2.16
CA SER A 101 -8.67 -7.07 2.44
C SER A 101 -7.65 -6.21 1.68
N ASN A 102 -8.04 -5.57 0.58
CA ASN A 102 -7.10 -4.81 -0.26
C ASN A 102 -6.88 -3.40 0.30
N LEU A 103 -5.61 -3.07 0.61
CA LEU A 103 -5.23 -1.77 1.17
C LEU A 103 -5.71 -0.58 0.34
N SER A 104 -5.68 -0.66 -1.00
CA SER A 104 -6.13 0.45 -1.86
C SER A 104 -7.64 0.68 -1.78
N VAL A 105 -8.42 -0.36 -1.54
CA VAL A 105 -9.88 -0.27 -1.33
C VAL A 105 -10.18 0.31 0.05
N ILE A 106 -9.43 -0.11 1.07
CA ILE A 106 -9.55 0.43 2.43
C ILE A 106 -9.21 1.93 2.43
N ARG A 107 -8.15 2.34 1.74
CA ARG A 107 -7.71 3.75 1.63
C ARG A 107 -8.54 4.60 0.66
N ALA A 108 -9.47 4.02 -0.08
CA ALA A 108 -10.26 4.79 -1.06
C ALA A 108 -10.97 5.97 -0.39
N GLY A 109 -10.76 7.18 -0.94
CA GLY A 109 -11.19 8.44 -0.35
C GLY A 109 -10.17 9.09 0.57
N GLU A 110 -9.11 8.39 0.94
CA GLU A 110 -8.00 8.86 1.79
C GLU A 110 -8.48 9.47 3.12
N TYR A 111 -7.63 10.24 3.79
CA TYR A 111 -7.99 10.94 5.01
C TYR A 111 -9.16 11.91 4.79
N GLU A 112 -9.19 12.60 3.66
CA GLU A 112 -10.21 13.60 3.32
C GLU A 112 -11.61 12.98 3.13
N GLY A 113 -11.69 11.73 2.72
CA GLY A 113 -12.95 10.99 2.59
C GLY A 113 -13.31 10.14 3.80
N PHE A 114 -12.37 9.97 4.74
CA PHE A 114 -12.51 9.00 5.83
C PHE A 114 -13.68 9.32 6.77
N PHE A 115 -13.96 10.60 7.02
CA PHE A 115 -15.09 11.01 7.87
C PHE A 115 -16.46 10.58 7.32
N LYS A 116 -16.60 10.40 6.01
CA LYS A 116 -17.79 9.84 5.37
C LYS A 116 -17.78 8.33 5.41
N LYS A 117 -16.63 7.75 5.07
CA LYS A 117 -16.43 6.30 4.97
C LYS A 117 -16.69 5.59 6.31
N ILE A 118 -16.21 6.13 7.42
CA ILE A 118 -16.36 5.52 8.75
C ILE A 118 -17.83 5.45 9.21
N LYS A 119 -18.73 6.28 8.62
CA LYS A 119 -20.17 6.27 8.88
C LYS A 119 -20.94 5.25 8.06
N ASP A 120 -20.30 4.72 6.99
CA ASP A 120 -20.90 3.69 6.14
C ASP A 120 -20.93 2.34 6.91
N PRO A 121 -22.09 1.68 7.05
CA PRO A 121 -22.19 0.38 7.71
C PRO A 121 -21.26 -0.68 7.13
N LEU A 122 -20.95 -0.62 5.84
CA LEU A 122 -20.02 -1.53 5.17
C LEU A 122 -18.55 -1.26 5.52
N TRP A 123 -18.25 -0.09 6.05
CA TRP A 123 -16.90 0.38 6.37
C TRP A 123 -16.71 0.70 7.85
N GLN A 124 -17.49 0.05 8.72
CA GLN A 124 -17.20 0.10 10.15
C GLN A 124 -15.79 -0.45 10.43
N PRO A 125 -15.01 0.17 11.31
CA PRO A 125 -13.69 -0.35 11.69
C PRO A 125 -13.82 -1.74 12.31
N ASP A 126 -12.83 -2.58 12.09
CA ASP A 126 -12.78 -3.92 12.69
C ASP A 126 -12.53 -3.82 14.21
N PHE A 127 -11.81 -2.80 14.66
CA PHE A 127 -11.59 -2.47 16.08
C PHE A 127 -11.55 -0.96 16.29
N GLY A 128 -11.83 -0.57 17.55
CA GLY A 128 -11.87 0.83 17.97
C GLY A 128 -13.20 1.51 17.66
N PRO A 129 -13.31 2.82 17.93
CA PRO A 129 -14.54 3.56 17.74
C PRO A 129 -14.86 3.80 16.26
N ALA A 130 -16.16 3.75 15.91
CA ALA A 130 -16.64 4.15 14.58
C ALA A 130 -16.83 5.68 14.48
N GLU A 131 -15.85 6.42 14.97
CA GLU A 131 -15.86 7.88 15.03
C GLU A 131 -14.60 8.43 14.34
N PHE A 132 -14.75 9.51 13.59
CA PHE A 132 -13.63 10.15 12.91
C PHE A 132 -12.78 10.93 13.92
N ASP A 133 -11.53 10.51 14.04
CA ASP A 133 -10.50 11.24 14.80
C ASP A 133 -9.74 12.15 13.84
N GLU A 134 -10.02 13.45 13.92
CA GLU A 134 -9.40 14.45 13.03
C GLU A 134 -7.88 14.50 13.18
N LYS A 135 -7.37 14.35 14.40
CA LYS A 135 -5.93 14.42 14.65
C LYS A 135 -5.20 13.16 14.18
N ARG A 136 -5.73 11.98 14.50
CA ARG A 136 -5.02 10.71 14.29
C ARG A 136 -5.49 9.95 13.06
N GLY A 137 -6.72 10.20 12.58
CA GLY A 137 -7.34 9.42 11.49
C GLY A 137 -7.60 7.98 11.89
N GLY A 138 -7.41 7.05 10.94
CA GLY A 138 -7.52 5.62 11.15
C GLY A 138 -6.22 4.89 10.78
N THR A 139 -6.08 3.67 11.25
CA THR A 139 -4.88 2.83 11.02
C THR A 139 -5.28 1.54 10.34
N VAL A 140 -4.46 1.06 9.41
CA VAL A 140 -4.62 -0.24 8.76
C VAL A 140 -3.56 -1.20 9.31
N ILE A 141 -3.99 -2.34 9.90
CA ILE A 141 -3.10 -3.34 10.50
C ILE A 141 -3.38 -4.69 9.84
N GLY A 142 -2.33 -5.44 9.49
CA GLY A 142 -2.52 -6.78 8.92
C GLY A 142 -1.22 -7.52 8.69
N ALA A 143 -1.34 -8.70 8.12
CA ALA A 143 -0.22 -9.56 7.80
C ALA A 143 -0.13 -9.78 6.29
N ARG A 144 1.05 -9.69 5.72
CA ARG A 144 1.33 -9.92 4.31
C ARG A 144 2.73 -10.46 4.09
N ASP A 145 2.95 -10.99 2.92
CA ASP A 145 4.28 -11.39 2.47
C ASP A 145 5.15 -10.19 2.10
N PHE A 146 6.42 -10.43 1.82
CA PHE A 146 7.34 -9.42 1.33
C PHE A 146 6.77 -8.72 0.10
N LEU A 147 6.96 -7.41 0.06
CA LEU A 147 6.61 -6.57 -1.07
C LEU A 147 7.85 -5.80 -1.49
N VAL A 148 8.21 -5.88 -2.75
CA VAL A 148 9.30 -5.10 -3.32
C VAL A 148 8.72 -3.92 -4.10
N ALA A 149 8.97 -2.70 -3.62
CA ALA A 149 8.73 -1.50 -4.38
C ALA A 149 9.88 -1.33 -5.38
N TYR A 150 9.56 -1.32 -6.66
CA TYR A 150 10.55 -1.26 -7.74
C TYR A 150 10.15 -0.24 -8.79
N ASN A 151 11.00 0.73 -9.00
CA ASN A 151 10.75 1.84 -9.91
C ASN A 151 11.69 1.77 -11.10
N ILE A 152 11.17 2.03 -12.30
CA ILE A 152 11.92 2.01 -13.56
C ILE A 152 11.73 3.35 -14.27
N ASN A 153 12.84 4.06 -14.51
CA ASN A 153 12.85 5.31 -15.24
C ASN A 153 12.76 5.07 -16.75
N LEU A 154 12.15 6.00 -17.46
CA LEU A 154 11.96 5.97 -18.90
C LEU A 154 12.56 7.22 -19.55
N ASN A 155 13.11 7.10 -20.75
CA ASN A 155 13.63 8.22 -21.53
C ASN A 155 12.50 9.09 -22.14
N THR A 156 11.47 9.40 -21.36
CA THR A 156 10.33 10.22 -21.78
C THR A 156 9.78 10.99 -20.57
N THR A 157 9.17 12.13 -20.82
CA THR A 157 8.40 12.88 -19.81
C THR A 157 6.92 12.51 -19.81
N SER A 158 6.50 11.65 -20.74
CA SER A 158 5.09 11.33 -20.96
C SER A 158 4.54 10.33 -19.93
N THR A 159 3.82 10.84 -18.95
CA THR A 159 3.04 10.02 -18.00
C THR A 159 2.04 9.11 -18.71
N ARG A 160 1.48 9.55 -19.84
CA ARG A 160 0.58 8.71 -20.65
C ARG A 160 1.27 7.47 -21.18
N ARG A 161 2.52 7.58 -21.68
CA ARG A 161 3.31 6.43 -22.15
C ARG A 161 3.69 5.52 -21.00
N ALA A 162 4.15 6.09 -19.88
CA ALA A 162 4.46 5.33 -18.67
C ALA A 162 3.24 4.55 -18.16
N ASN A 163 2.07 5.17 -18.08
CA ASN A 163 0.84 4.48 -17.70
C ASN A 163 0.44 3.38 -18.69
N ALA A 164 0.62 3.60 -19.99
CA ALA A 164 0.33 2.57 -20.99
C ALA A 164 1.20 1.32 -20.78
N ILE A 165 2.49 1.49 -20.50
CA ILE A 165 3.40 0.39 -20.17
C ILE A 165 3.02 -0.25 -18.83
N ALA A 166 2.76 0.55 -17.80
CA ALA A 166 2.35 0.05 -16.49
C ALA A 166 1.08 -0.82 -16.57
N PHE A 167 0.13 -0.44 -17.41
CA PHE A 167 -1.11 -1.21 -17.63
C PHE A 167 -0.90 -2.48 -18.43
N ASP A 168 0.11 -2.51 -19.33
CA ASP A 168 0.47 -3.72 -20.07
C ASP A 168 1.14 -4.77 -19.15
N VAL A 169 1.85 -4.34 -18.10
CA VAL A 169 2.60 -5.26 -17.22
C VAL A 169 1.83 -5.65 -15.96
N ARG A 170 1.06 -4.75 -15.33
CA ARG A 170 0.39 -5.02 -14.07
C ARG A 170 -0.70 -6.08 -14.19
N GLU A 171 -0.88 -6.92 -13.19
CA GLU A 171 -1.89 -8.00 -13.20
C GLU A 171 -3.31 -7.53 -13.52
N ALA A 172 -3.74 -6.41 -12.92
CA ALA A 172 -5.07 -5.85 -13.15
C ALA A 172 -5.30 -5.35 -14.60
N GLY A 173 -4.21 -5.12 -15.36
CA GLY A 173 -4.28 -4.66 -16.74
C GLY A 173 -5.05 -3.36 -16.93
N ARG A 174 -5.88 -3.31 -17.96
CA ARG A 174 -6.75 -2.18 -18.31
C ARG A 174 -8.12 -2.61 -18.78
N ASN A 175 -9.09 -1.72 -18.64
CA ASN A 175 -10.38 -1.90 -19.31
C ASN A 175 -10.27 -1.37 -20.75
N VAL A 176 -10.71 -2.16 -21.71
CA VAL A 176 -10.86 -1.80 -23.13
C VAL A 176 -12.31 -1.94 -23.52
N VAL A 177 -12.71 -1.22 -24.58
CA VAL A 177 -14.06 -1.35 -25.15
C VAL A 177 -13.94 -2.06 -26.49
N GLU A 178 -14.50 -3.26 -26.59
CA GLU A 178 -14.60 -4.01 -27.82
C GLU A 178 -16.08 -4.24 -28.14
N ASN A 179 -16.48 -3.84 -29.34
CA ASN A 179 -17.88 -3.93 -29.80
C ASN A 179 -18.92 -3.32 -28.81
N GLY A 180 -18.54 -2.21 -28.14
CA GLY A 180 -19.39 -1.53 -27.17
C GLY A 180 -19.41 -2.17 -25.77
N ILE A 181 -18.71 -3.29 -25.55
CA ILE A 181 -18.64 -4.00 -24.29
C ILE A 181 -17.31 -3.67 -23.60
N LYS A 182 -17.38 -3.33 -22.32
CA LYS A 182 -16.16 -3.18 -21.49
C LYS A 182 -15.65 -4.55 -21.11
N ILE A 183 -14.43 -4.86 -21.54
CA ILE A 183 -13.68 -6.06 -21.14
C ILE A 183 -12.40 -5.67 -20.41
N ASN A 184 -12.03 -6.45 -19.41
CA ASN A 184 -10.75 -6.29 -18.77
C ASN A 184 -9.69 -7.08 -19.57
N GLN A 185 -8.68 -6.36 -20.06
CA GLN A 185 -7.48 -6.96 -20.65
C GLN A 185 -6.40 -7.02 -19.57
N PRO A 186 -6.09 -8.22 -19.01
CA PRO A 186 -5.07 -8.35 -17.99
C PRO A 186 -3.69 -7.99 -18.54
N GLY A 187 -2.80 -7.55 -17.66
CA GLY A 187 -1.40 -7.37 -18.02
C GLY A 187 -0.63 -8.68 -18.01
N SER A 188 0.62 -8.61 -18.43
CA SER A 188 1.46 -9.79 -18.67
C SER A 188 2.05 -10.41 -17.40
N LEU A 189 2.13 -9.67 -16.28
CA LEU A 189 2.75 -10.14 -15.05
C LEU A 189 1.72 -10.37 -13.95
N LYS A 190 1.89 -11.50 -13.23
CA LYS A 190 1.10 -11.81 -12.03
C LYS A 190 1.74 -11.19 -10.78
N SER A 191 0.95 -10.92 -9.76
CA SER A 191 1.40 -10.34 -8.49
C SER A 191 2.19 -9.03 -8.66
N VAL A 192 1.84 -8.24 -9.68
CA VAL A 192 2.43 -6.93 -9.96
C VAL A 192 1.34 -5.86 -9.98
N LYS A 193 1.51 -4.83 -9.16
CA LYS A 193 0.77 -3.57 -9.23
C LYS A 193 1.69 -2.54 -9.87
N ALA A 194 1.20 -1.72 -10.80
CA ALA A 194 2.02 -0.70 -11.46
C ALA A 194 1.21 0.52 -11.86
N ILE A 195 1.88 1.68 -11.83
CA ILE A 195 1.37 2.96 -12.30
C ILE A 195 2.50 3.77 -12.93
N GLY A 196 2.18 4.55 -13.96
CA GLY A 196 3.12 5.52 -14.53
C GLY A 196 2.99 6.87 -13.83
N ARG A 197 4.12 7.49 -13.49
CA ARG A 197 4.20 8.81 -12.86
C ARG A 197 5.28 9.65 -13.53
N TYR A 198 5.20 10.97 -13.42
CA TYR A 198 6.30 11.87 -13.68
C TYR A 198 7.00 12.15 -12.36
N ILE A 199 8.32 12.14 -12.37
CA ILE A 199 9.13 12.42 -11.18
C ILE A 199 9.89 13.72 -11.44
N ASP A 200 9.46 14.79 -10.81
CA ASP A 200 10.04 16.13 -10.99
C ASP A 200 11.54 16.17 -10.68
N GLU A 201 11.96 15.46 -9.63
CA GLU A 201 13.35 15.40 -9.20
C GLU A 201 14.29 14.84 -10.30
N TYR A 202 13.79 13.88 -11.11
CA TYR A 202 14.58 13.24 -12.16
C TYR A 202 14.25 13.79 -13.55
N GLY A 203 13.20 14.59 -13.70
CA GLY A 203 12.77 15.14 -14.98
C GLY A 203 12.29 14.09 -15.98
N VAL A 204 11.90 12.90 -15.53
CA VAL A 204 11.48 11.78 -16.39
C VAL A 204 10.20 11.12 -15.89
N ALA A 205 9.53 10.43 -16.80
CA ALA A 205 8.45 9.53 -16.42
C ALA A 205 9.02 8.21 -15.89
N GLN A 206 8.34 7.65 -14.91
CA GLN A 206 8.75 6.44 -14.19
C GLN A 206 7.58 5.47 -14.10
N ILE A 207 7.86 4.18 -14.20
CA ILE A 207 6.93 3.12 -13.84
C ILE A 207 7.21 2.73 -12.39
N SER A 208 6.28 3.04 -11.52
CA SER A 208 6.32 2.64 -10.11
C SER A 208 5.57 1.33 -9.93
N MET A 209 6.27 0.30 -9.45
CA MET A 209 5.73 -1.05 -9.28
C MET A 209 5.80 -1.51 -7.84
N ASN A 210 4.82 -2.32 -7.45
CA ASN A 210 4.87 -3.15 -6.26
C ASN A 210 4.80 -4.62 -6.69
N LEU A 211 5.88 -5.35 -6.50
CA LEU A 211 5.95 -6.80 -6.67
C LEU A 211 5.43 -7.41 -5.36
N THR A 212 4.21 -7.92 -5.38
CA THR A 212 3.50 -8.40 -4.18
C THR A 212 3.80 -9.87 -3.86
N ASN A 213 4.41 -10.59 -4.81
CA ASN A 213 4.94 -11.93 -4.62
C ASN A 213 6.14 -12.14 -5.56
N ILE A 214 7.35 -12.06 -5.01
CA ILE A 214 8.59 -12.20 -5.78
C ILE A 214 8.92 -13.64 -6.20
N GLN A 215 8.24 -14.63 -5.63
CA GLN A 215 8.34 -16.01 -6.09
C GLN A 215 7.54 -16.22 -7.38
N VAL A 216 6.46 -15.46 -7.58
CA VAL A 216 5.64 -15.48 -8.80
C VAL A 216 6.24 -14.59 -9.88
N THR A 217 6.62 -13.36 -9.54
CA THR A 217 7.27 -12.42 -10.46
C THR A 217 8.50 -11.82 -9.80
N PRO A 218 9.67 -12.41 -10.04
CA PRO A 218 10.96 -11.87 -9.58
C PRO A 218 11.28 -10.51 -10.22
N VAL A 219 12.16 -9.73 -9.57
CA VAL A 219 12.51 -8.37 -10.01
C VAL A 219 13.06 -8.34 -11.46
N HIS A 220 13.92 -9.29 -11.82
CA HIS A 220 14.51 -9.34 -13.17
C HIS A 220 13.46 -9.60 -14.25
N ILE A 221 12.49 -10.49 -13.99
CA ILE A 221 11.38 -10.75 -14.91
C ILE A 221 10.50 -9.51 -15.10
N ALA A 222 10.25 -8.79 -14.00
CA ALA A 222 9.50 -7.54 -14.08
C ALA A 222 10.26 -6.47 -14.88
N PHE A 223 11.58 -6.37 -14.70
CA PHE A 223 12.44 -5.45 -15.44
C PHE A 223 12.43 -5.76 -16.95
N ASP A 224 12.71 -7.00 -17.33
CA ASP A 224 12.78 -7.43 -18.73
C ASP A 224 11.45 -7.20 -19.46
N GLU A 225 10.33 -7.50 -18.79
CA GLU A 225 9.02 -7.29 -19.38
C GLU A 225 8.70 -5.80 -19.57
N VAL A 226 9.10 -4.94 -18.61
CA VAL A 226 8.98 -3.48 -18.77
C VAL A 226 9.81 -3.00 -19.95
N CYS A 227 11.06 -3.46 -20.09
CA CYS A 227 11.91 -3.14 -21.23
C CYS A 227 11.23 -3.50 -22.54
N ARG A 228 10.75 -4.73 -22.67
CA ARG A 228 10.05 -5.23 -23.86
C ARG A 228 8.81 -4.39 -24.22
N LYS A 229 7.99 -4.01 -23.22
CA LYS A 229 6.80 -3.19 -23.43
C LYS A 229 7.14 -1.72 -23.73
N ALA A 230 8.24 -1.21 -23.19
CA ALA A 230 8.74 0.12 -23.48
C ALA A 230 9.23 0.21 -24.93
N ASP A 231 10.08 -0.74 -25.37
CA ASP A 231 10.61 -0.80 -26.74
C ASP A 231 9.48 -0.88 -27.78
N ALA A 232 8.46 -1.70 -27.53
CA ALA A 232 7.28 -1.80 -28.40
C ALA A 232 6.51 -0.47 -28.55
N ARG A 233 6.78 0.53 -27.68
CA ARG A 233 6.17 1.88 -27.71
C ARG A 233 7.16 2.98 -28.09
N GLY A 234 8.36 2.61 -28.55
CA GLY A 234 9.41 3.56 -28.91
C GLY A 234 9.94 4.35 -27.70
N VAL A 235 9.95 3.73 -26.53
CA VAL A 235 10.49 4.28 -25.28
C VAL A 235 11.53 3.31 -24.74
N ARG A 236 12.59 3.83 -24.15
CA ARG A 236 13.64 3.02 -23.53
C ARG A 236 13.67 3.23 -22.00
N VAL A 237 14.08 2.19 -21.30
CA VAL A 237 14.45 2.25 -19.89
C VAL A 237 15.81 2.96 -19.76
N THR A 238 15.97 3.79 -18.70
CA THR A 238 17.19 4.55 -18.40
C THR A 238 17.64 4.31 -16.97
#